data_a6002e924555f71fd8bfaf367cabb251
#
_entry.id   a6002e924555f71fd8bfaf367cabb251
#
_cell.length_a   1.000
_cell.length_b   1.000
_cell.length_c   1.000
_cell.angle_alpha   90.00
_cell.angle_beta   90.00
_cell.angle_gamma   90.00
#
_symmetry.space_group_name_H-M   'P 1'
#
loop_
_entity.id
_entity.type
_entity.pdbx_description
1 polymer ?
#
loop_
_entity_poly.entity_id
_entity_poly.type
_entity_poly.pdbx_seq_one_letter_code
_entity_poly.pdbx_strand_id
1 'polypeptide(L)'
;TKEAPIDTILYPFAEYSPEYQAILWARENNKECHFFDLESDIMLGFGRTDDDTKDEETISKEPEKNKSDVDMEGFWERNLEQSENMDAYRAGSALFGESIRKDTNADDKSFIRDTVRESFMKRKIKEYIEKGFDSEKIVAITGAFHTSAIENLEGAMSDKEYKGLERRESNITLMPYSYYRLSKRTGYGAGNAAPAYYELLWQGFLNEDITYHERKYLSTLAKYMREHGGIVSSAQVIEATRLARELAVIRGGSVPTLEDLKDASITCMGGGSFGEMAMGFAETDIGKKIGSVPQDAMQTSIQSDFTSKLKQLKLEKYKELVATPLQLDLRENLRVKSKESAFLDLN
;
A
#
# COMPACT_ATOMS: atom_id res chain seq x y z
N THR A 1 33.43 12.84 -5.90
CA THR A 1 32.15 13.40 -6.33
C THR A 1 31.07 12.76 -5.43
N LYS A 2 30.41 13.58 -4.59
CA LYS A 2 29.20 13.13 -3.88
C LYS A 2 28.16 12.89 -4.97
N GLU A 3 27.76 11.64 -5.16
CA GLU A 3 26.62 11.32 -6.02
C GLU A 3 25.39 12.06 -5.46
N ALA A 4 24.63 12.68 -6.35
CA ALA A 4 23.39 13.33 -5.96
C ALA A 4 22.44 12.26 -5.39
N PRO A 5 21.67 12.56 -4.34
CA PRO A 5 20.72 11.60 -3.80
C PRO A 5 19.73 11.19 -4.90
N ILE A 6 19.46 9.88 -5.00
CA ILE A 6 18.47 9.34 -5.92
C ILE A 6 17.11 9.49 -5.25
N ASP A 7 16.25 10.31 -5.82
CA ASP A 7 14.86 10.39 -5.41
C ASP A 7 14.05 9.29 -6.08
N THR A 8 13.15 8.65 -5.34
CA THR A 8 12.30 7.58 -5.85
C THR A 8 10.84 7.84 -5.50
N ILE A 9 9.96 7.54 -6.43
CA ILE A 9 8.51 7.51 -6.21
C ILE A 9 8.07 6.06 -6.38
N LEU A 10 7.28 5.54 -5.45
CA LEU A 10 6.72 4.20 -5.50
C LEU A 10 5.21 4.29 -5.74
N TYR A 11 4.74 3.59 -6.77
CA TYR A 11 3.32 3.40 -7.04
C TYR A 11 2.95 1.94 -6.76
N PRO A 12 2.42 1.63 -5.58
CA PRO A 12 2.09 0.26 -5.23
C PRO A 12 0.79 -0.19 -5.89
N PHE A 13 0.79 -1.43 -6.41
CA PHE A 13 -0.40 -2.09 -6.95
C PHE A 13 -0.68 -3.35 -6.14
N ALA A 14 -1.35 -3.20 -5.01
CA ALA A 14 -1.87 -4.33 -4.26
C ALA A 14 -3.12 -4.89 -4.94
N GLU A 15 -3.44 -6.18 -4.72
CA GLU A 15 -4.64 -6.81 -5.32
C GLU A 15 -5.93 -6.08 -4.97
N TYR A 16 -6.00 -5.47 -3.79
CA TYR A 16 -7.17 -4.72 -3.32
C TYR A 16 -7.13 -3.23 -3.68
N SER A 17 -6.06 -2.72 -4.35
CA SER A 17 -6.00 -1.31 -4.70
C SER A 17 -6.99 -0.99 -5.84
N PRO A 18 -7.76 0.11 -5.72
CA PRO A 18 -8.77 0.48 -6.72
C PRO A 18 -8.18 0.67 -8.12
N GLU A 19 -6.99 1.25 -8.20
CA GLU A 19 -6.28 1.49 -9.46
C GLU A 19 -5.94 0.17 -10.16
N TYR A 20 -5.46 -0.82 -9.41
CA TYR A 20 -5.14 -2.13 -9.98
C TYR A 20 -6.39 -2.87 -10.42
N GLN A 21 -7.46 -2.82 -9.63
CA GLN A 21 -8.74 -3.43 -9.98
C GLN A 21 -9.36 -2.77 -11.24
N ALA A 22 -9.24 -1.46 -11.37
CA ALA A 22 -9.68 -0.75 -12.58
C ALA A 22 -8.92 -1.18 -13.83
N ILE A 23 -7.60 -1.35 -13.72
CA ILE A 23 -6.76 -1.84 -14.83
C ILE A 23 -7.19 -3.25 -15.25
N LEU A 24 -7.40 -4.15 -14.26
CA LEU A 24 -7.85 -5.52 -14.53
C LEU A 24 -9.21 -5.53 -15.21
N TRP A 25 -10.17 -4.78 -14.66
CA TRP A 25 -11.53 -4.67 -15.23
C TRP A 25 -11.52 -4.12 -16.65
N ALA A 26 -10.74 -3.06 -16.89
CA ALA A 26 -10.64 -2.45 -18.22
C ALA A 26 -10.07 -3.45 -19.24
N ARG A 27 -9.04 -4.21 -18.86
CA ARG A 27 -8.45 -5.25 -19.70
C ARG A 27 -9.46 -6.37 -20.02
N GLU A 28 -10.18 -6.86 -19.03
CA GLU A 28 -11.16 -7.94 -19.19
C GLU A 28 -12.35 -7.53 -20.05
N ASN A 29 -12.74 -6.27 -19.98
CA ASN A 29 -13.86 -5.72 -20.73
C ASN A 29 -13.44 -5.01 -22.03
N ASN A 30 -12.18 -5.11 -22.45
CA ASN A 30 -11.63 -4.44 -23.64
C ASN A 30 -11.92 -2.92 -23.63
N LYS A 31 -11.74 -2.27 -22.50
CA LYS A 31 -11.86 -0.82 -22.34
C LYS A 31 -10.49 -0.16 -22.30
N GLU A 32 -10.43 1.08 -22.77
CA GLU A 32 -9.24 1.89 -22.63
C GLU A 32 -8.98 2.25 -21.16
N CYS A 33 -7.72 2.20 -20.73
CA CYS A 33 -7.28 2.56 -19.42
C CYS A 33 -6.05 3.47 -19.55
N HIS A 34 -6.08 4.61 -18.88
CA HIS A 34 -5.05 5.64 -18.98
C HIS A 34 -4.67 6.16 -17.60
N PHE A 35 -3.37 6.32 -17.37
CA PHE A 35 -2.89 7.08 -16.24
C PHE A 35 -3.05 8.56 -16.53
N PHE A 36 -3.65 9.30 -15.62
CA PHE A 36 -4.00 10.71 -15.83
C PHE A 36 -3.47 11.65 -14.75
N ASP A 37 -2.71 11.15 -13.80
CA ASP A 37 -1.95 11.96 -12.85
C ASP A 37 -0.66 12.51 -13.51
N LEU A 38 -0.03 13.47 -12.85
CA LEU A 38 1.18 14.12 -13.31
C LEU A 38 2.32 13.09 -13.50
N GLU A 39 3.08 13.25 -14.57
CA GLU A 39 4.15 12.34 -14.94
C GLU A 39 5.25 12.30 -13.86
N SER A 40 5.83 11.11 -13.66
CA SER A 40 6.80 10.87 -12.57
C SER A 40 8.06 11.74 -12.67
N ASP A 41 8.51 12.07 -13.88
CA ASP A 41 9.65 12.95 -14.12
C ASP A 41 9.38 14.40 -13.67
N ILE A 42 8.15 14.86 -13.82
CA ILE A 42 7.69 16.15 -13.31
C ILE A 42 7.50 16.08 -11.78
N MET A 43 6.90 15.01 -11.28
CA MET A 43 6.73 14.80 -9.84
C MET A 43 8.06 14.84 -9.10
N LEU A 44 9.11 14.25 -9.65
CA LEU A 44 10.48 14.33 -9.13
C LEU A 44 11.04 15.75 -9.18
N GLY A 45 10.54 16.58 -10.08
CA GLY A 45 10.91 18.02 -10.19
C GLY A 45 10.51 18.85 -8.96
N PHE A 46 9.37 18.52 -8.32
CA PHE A 46 8.93 19.22 -7.11
C PHE A 46 9.81 18.98 -5.88
N GLY A 47 10.65 17.94 -5.91
CA GLY A 47 11.46 17.54 -4.77
C GLY A 47 10.63 16.93 -3.63
N ARG A 48 11.29 16.62 -2.51
CA ARG A 48 10.61 16.12 -1.30
C ARG A 48 9.86 17.25 -0.61
N THR A 49 8.65 16.96 -0.17
CA THR A 49 7.87 17.86 0.70
C THR A 49 8.18 17.57 2.17
N ASP A 50 7.78 18.49 3.06
CA ASP A 50 7.97 18.32 4.50
C ASP A 50 7.14 17.14 5.05
N ASP A 51 6.06 16.73 4.36
CA ASP A 51 5.29 15.54 4.69
C ASP A 51 6.04 14.26 4.32
N ASP A 52 6.76 14.24 3.19
CA ASP A 52 7.60 13.12 2.79
C ASP A 52 8.77 12.88 3.79
N THR A 53 9.15 13.89 4.58
CA THR A 53 10.21 13.80 5.60
C THR A 53 9.68 13.44 6.98
N LYS A 54 8.44 13.78 7.31
CA LYS A 54 7.83 13.40 8.60
C LYS A 54 7.66 11.88 8.73
N ASP A 55 7.43 11.18 7.63
CA ASP A 55 7.36 9.72 7.62
C ASP A 55 8.69 9.06 8.01
N GLU A 56 9.84 9.68 7.73
CA GLU A 56 11.16 9.17 8.13
C GLU A 56 11.48 9.44 9.62
N GLU A 57 11.00 10.55 10.19
CA GLU A 57 11.24 10.90 11.60
C GLU A 57 10.28 10.19 12.57
N THR A 58 9.11 9.78 12.10
CA THR A 58 8.07 9.13 12.94
C THR A 58 8.44 7.68 13.29
N ILE A 59 9.38 7.06 12.57
CA ILE A 59 9.86 5.70 12.85
C ILE A 59 10.59 5.59 14.21
N SER A 60 11.08 6.69 14.76
CA SER A 60 11.86 6.70 16.00
C SER A 60 11.10 7.05 17.29
N LYS A 61 9.83 7.42 17.18
CA LYS A 61 8.98 7.74 18.33
C LYS A 61 7.70 6.93 18.26
N GLU A 62 7.41 6.17 19.33
CA GLU A 62 6.04 5.66 19.53
C GLU A 62 5.09 6.86 19.42
N PRO A 63 4.03 6.78 18.60
CA PRO A 63 3.08 7.87 18.51
C PRO A 63 2.44 8.04 19.89
N GLU A 64 2.74 9.13 20.57
CA GLU A 64 1.86 9.60 21.62
C GLU A 64 0.49 9.79 20.97
N LYS A 65 -0.43 8.87 21.23
CA LYS A 65 -1.83 9.00 20.82
C LYS A 65 -2.36 10.28 21.45
N ASN A 66 -2.31 11.38 20.70
CA ASN A 66 -3.08 12.54 21.02
C ASN A 66 -4.55 12.09 21.02
N LYS A 67 -5.23 12.22 22.15
CA LYS A 67 -6.63 11.84 22.34
C LYS A 67 -7.63 12.57 21.41
N SER A 68 -7.14 13.45 20.53
CA SER A 68 -7.92 14.17 19.53
C SER A 68 -7.81 13.61 18.10
N ASP A 69 -6.87 12.70 17.83
CA ASP A 69 -6.87 11.97 16.58
C ASP A 69 -7.99 10.92 16.67
N VAL A 70 -9.16 11.33 16.22
CA VAL A 70 -10.19 10.36 15.82
C VAL A 70 -9.47 9.34 14.96
N ASP A 71 -9.59 8.06 15.29
CA ASP A 71 -9.02 7.00 14.47
C ASP A 71 -9.66 7.09 13.07
N MET A 72 -9.02 7.86 12.22
CA MET A 72 -9.53 8.17 10.90
C MET A 72 -9.60 6.91 10.03
N GLU A 73 -8.69 5.95 10.25
CA GLU A 73 -8.71 4.67 9.53
C GLU A 73 -9.91 3.82 9.97
N GLY A 74 -10.14 3.70 11.27
CA GLY A 74 -11.30 2.98 11.79
C GLY A 74 -12.63 3.68 11.44
N PHE A 75 -12.64 5.01 11.40
CA PHE A 75 -13.81 5.76 10.93
C PHE A 75 -14.08 5.48 9.44
N TRP A 76 -13.04 5.55 8.59
CA TRP A 76 -13.14 5.28 7.16
C TRP A 76 -13.63 3.84 6.90
N GLU A 77 -12.99 2.86 7.53
CA GLU A 77 -13.35 1.46 7.40
C GLU A 77 -14.82 1.22 7.78
N ARG A 78 -15.26 1.73 8.94
CA ARG A 78 -16.61 1.50 9.46
C ARG A 78 -17.70 2.19 8.66
N ASN A 79 -17.46 3.41 8.20
CA ASN A 79 -18.51 4.25 7.62
C ASN A 79 -18.51 4.25 6.09
N LEU A 80 -17.38 3.96 5.46
CA LEU A 80 -17.23 4.01 4.01
C LEU A 80 -16.95 2.65 3.39
N GLU A 81 -15.91 1.94 3.83
CA GLU A 81 -15.52 0.68 3.20
C GLU A 81 -16.55 -0.45 3.43
N GLN A 82 -17.28 -0.41 4.54
CA GLN A 82 -18.36 -1.36 4.83
C GLN A 82 -19.71 -0.96 4.19
N SER A 83 -19.75 0.13 3.42
CA SER A 83 -20.99 0.57 2.77
C SER A 83 -21.33 -0.31 1.56
N GLU A 84 -22.50 -0.92 1.59
CA GLU A 84 -23.04 -1.68 0.44
C GLU A 84 -23.62 -0.76 -0.64
N ASN A 85 -23.86 0.51 -0.33
CA ASN A 85 -24.42 1.51 -1.24
C ASN A 85 -23.32 2.33 -1.90
N MET A 86 -23.08 2.09 -3.17
CA MET A 86 -22.02 2.79 -3.94
C MET A 86 -22.23 4.29 -4.05
N ASP A 87 -23.47 4.78 -4.08
CA ASP A 87 -23.73 6.22 -4.12
C ASP A 87 -23.43 6.87 -2.76
N ALA A 88 -23.76 6.18 -1.67
CA ALA A 88 -23.38 6.61 -0.32
C ALA A 88 -21.86 6.59 -0.13
N TYR A 89 -21.17 5.55 -0.63
CA TYR A 89 -19.71 5.47 -0.64
C TYR A 89 -19.08 6.66 -1.38
N ARG A 90 -19.55 6.95 -2.59
CA ARG A 90 -19.03 8.07 -3.42
C ARG A 90 -19.25 9.42 -2.73
N ALA A 91 -20.47 9.67 -2.28
CA ALA A 91 -20.82 10.92 -1.61
C ALA A 91 -20.03 11.08 -0.31
N GLY A 92 -19.94 10.04 0.51
CA GLY A 92 -19.18 10.04 1.76
C GLY A 92 -17.69 10.25 1.54
N SER A 93 -17.11 9.56 0.57
CA SER A 93 -15.69 9.72 0.21
C SER A 93 -15.37 11.13 -0.29
N ALA A 94 -16.25 11.71 -1.12
CA ALA A 94 -16.09 13.08 -1.61
C ALA A 94 -16.18 14.11 -0.47
N LEU A 95 -17.16 13.97 0.42
CA LEU A 95 -17.31 14.86 1.60
C LEU A 95 -16.12 14.74 2.56
N PHE A 96 -15.62 13.55 2.78
CA PHE A 96 -14.44 13.30 3.60
C PHE A 96 -13.21 13.95 3.01
N GLY A 97 -12.97 13.76 1.71
CA GLY A 97 -11.86 14.39 1.01
C GLY A 97 -11.94 15.92 1.01
N GLU A 98 -13.14 16.49 0.85
CA GLU A 98 -13.38 17.92 0.95
C GLU A 98 -13.12 18.46 2.37
N SER A 99 -13.48 17.70 3.41
CA SER A 99 -13.19 18.09 4.79
C SER A 99 -11.69 18.18 5.05
N ILE A 100 -10.93 17.14 4.66
CA ILE A 100 -9.46 17.16 4.78
C ILE A 100 -8.87 18.35 4.02
N ARG A 101 -9.36 18.58 2.81
CA ARG A 101 -8.91 19.68 1.97
C ARG A 101 -9.11 21.06 2.60
N LYS A 102 -10.25 21.27 3.26
CA LYS A 102 -10.55 22.53 3.98
C LYS A 102 -9.64 22.77 5.19
N ASP A 103 -9.24 21.68 5.84
CA ASP A 103 -8.36 21.74 7.01
C ASP A 103 -6.87 21.85 6.64
N THR A 104 -6.53 21.65 5.35
CA THR A 104 -5.16 21.77 4.86
C THR A 104 -4.80 23.21 4.56
N ASN A 105 -3.62 23.65 5.00
CA ASN A 105 -3.14 25.01 4.73
C ASN A 105 -2.79 25.14 3.24
N ALA A 106 -3.36 26.17 2.59
CA ALA A 106 -3.14 26.44 1.17
C ALA A 106 -1.68 26.83 0.81
N ASP A 107 -0.90 27.27 1.79
CA ASP A 107 0.51 27.64 1.62
C ASP A 107 1.46 26.44 1.75
N ASP A 108 0.94 25.26 2.12
CA ASP A 108 1.76 24.06 2.23
C ASP A 108 2.23 23.58 0.85
N LYS A 109 3.49 23.22 0.76
CA LYS A 109 4.09 22.72 -0.49
C LYS A 109 3.37 21.48 -1.03
N SER A 110 2.88 20.62 -0.13
CA SER A 110 2.06 19.45 -0.49
C SER A 110 0.77 19.88 -1.16
N PHE A 111 0.04 20.85 -0.59
CA PHE A 111 -1.19 21.36 -1.18
C PHE A 111 -0.96 22.03 -2.55
N ILE A 112 0.11 22.81 -2.68
CA ILE A 112 0.49 23.43 -3.96
C ILE A 112 0.78 22.36 -5.01
N ARG A 113 1.57 21.32 -4.65
CA ARG A 113 1.84 20.18 -5.53
C ARG A 113 0.55 19.49 -5.97
N ASP A 114 -0.35 19.24 -5.04
CA ASP A 114 -1.63 18.58 -5.33
C ASP A 114 -2.52 19.44 -6.23
N THR A 115 -2.53 20.76 -6.06
CA THR A 115 -3.24 21.68 -6.97
C THR A 115 -2.69 21.59 -8.41
N VAL A 116 -1.38 21.47 -8.59
CA VAL A 116 -0.77 21.30 -9.91
C VAL A 116 -1.16 19.93 -10.51
N ARG A 117 -1.13 18.85 -9.73
CA ARG A 117 -1.58 17.53 -10.15
C ARG A 117 -3.04 17.56 -10.61
N GLU A 118 -3.92 18.17 -9.84
CA GLU A 118 -5.34 18.31 -10.14
C GLU A 118 -5.61 19.08 -11.42
N SER A 119 -4.87 20.18 -11.64
CA SER A 119 -4.99 20.94 -12.90
C SER A 119 -4.56 20.11 -14.13
N PHE A 120 -3.56 19.25 -13.96
CA PHE A 120 -3.15 18.29 -15.00
C PHE A 120 -4.18 17.18 -15.20
N MET A 121 -4.72 16.60 -14.13
CA MET A 121 -5.80 15.60 -14.21
C MET A 121 -7.00 16.14 -14.98
N LYS A 122 -7.42 17.38 -14.69
CA LYS A 122 -8.50 18.07 -15.42
C LYS A 122 -8.16 18.24 -16.90
N ARG A 123 -6.93 18.60 -17.23
CA ARG A 123 -6.45 18.69 -18.61
C ARG A 123 -6.60 17.33 -19.31
N LYS A 124 -6.21 16.24 -18.68
CA LYS A 124 -6.31 14.90 -19.25
C LYS A 124 -7.75 14.51 -19.50
N ILE A 125 -8.65 14.76 -18.57
CA ILE A 125 -10.09 14.48 -18.76
C ILE A 125 -10.64 15.30 -19.95
N LYS A 126 -10.31 16.60 -20.05
CA LYS A 126 -10.71 17.45 -21.19
C LYS A 126 -10.19 16.90 -22.52
N GLU A 127 -8.94 16.48 -22.59
CA GLU A 127 -8.34 15.89 -23.79
C GLU A 127 -9.14 14.68 -24.29
N TYR A 128 -9.67 13.83 -23.40
CA TYR A 128 -10.51 12.69 -23.78
C TYR A 128 -11.91 13.11 -24.23
N ILE A 129 -12.51 14.09 -23.58
CA ILE A 129 -13.81 14.64 -24.03
C ILE A 129 -13.66 15.27 -25.42
N GLU A 130 -12.60 16.03 -25.67
CA GLU A 130 -12.32 16.64 -26.98
C GLU A 130 -12.02 15.61 -28.07
N LYS A 131 -11.48 14.45 -27.73
CA LYS A 131 -11.33 13.29 -28.64
C LYS A 131 -12.66 12.60 -28.96
N GLY A 132 -13.76 13.00 -28.34
CA GLY A 132 -15.11 12.48 -28.60
C GLY A 132 -15.57 11.39 -27.62
N PHE A 133 -14.86 11.16 -26.51
CA PHE A 133 -15.37 10.30 -25.45
C PHE A 133 -16.51 11.01 -24.72
N ASP A 134 -17.59 10.28 -24.51
CA ASP A 134 -18.74 10.74 -23.74
C ASP A 134 -18.33 10.89 -22.27
N SER A 135 -18.53 12.07 -21.70
CA SER A 135 -18.17 12.35 -20.30
C SER A 135 -18.82 11.40 -19.30
N GLU A 136 -20.04 10.93 -19.58
CA GLU A 136 -20.77 9.96 -18.74
C GLU A 136 -20.14 8.55 -18.75
N LYS A 137 -19.23 8.30 -19.70
CA LYS A 137 -18.50 7.02 -19.85
C LYS A 137 -17.06 7.10 -19.39
N ILE A 138 -16.61 8.23 -18.89
CA ILE A 138 -15.29 8.42 -18.31
C ILE A 138 -15.38 8.16 -16.81
N VAL A 139 -14.64 7.15 -16.35
CA VAL A 139 -14.50 6.86 -14.91
C VAL A 139 -13.11 7.25 -14.49
N ALA A 140 -13.00 8.21 -13.58
CA ALA A 140 -11.75 8.63 -12.95
C ALA A 140 -11.63 8.01 -11.56
N ILE A 141 -10.50 7.34 -11.29
CA ILE A 141 -10.20 6.74 -9.99
C ILE A 141 -9.09 7.56 -9.35
N THR A 142 -9.41 8.17 -8.22
CA THR A 142 -8.50 9.08 -7.51
C THR A 142 -8.63 8.90 -6.00
N GLY A 143 -7.63 9.36 -5.26
CA GLY A 143 -7.79 9.54 -3.81
C GLY A 143 -8.91 10.54 -3.49
N ALA A 144 -9.61 10.32 -2.39
CA ALA A 144 -10.76 11.13 -1.96
C ALA A 144 -10.46 12.64 -1.91
N PHE A 145 -9.24 13.01 -1.51
CA PHE A 145 -8.77 14.40 -1.45
C PHE A 145 -8.88 15.15 -2.78
N HIS A 146 -8.68 14.45 -3.91
CA HIS A 146 -8.69 15.05 -5.24
C HIS A 146 -10.09 15.09 -5.88
N THR A 147 -11.05 14.30 -5.36
CA THR A 147 -12.35 14.09 -6.02
C THR A 147 -13.10 15.38 -6.23
N SER A 148 -13.31 16.19 -5.20
CA SER A 148 -14.03 17.47 -5.31
C SER A 148 -13.30 18.49 -6.17
N ALA A 149 -11.97 18.44 -6.19
CA ALA A 149 -11.16 19.36 -6.98
C ALA A 149 -11.28 19.11 -8.50
N ILE A 150 -11.46 17.84 -8.92
CA ILE A 150 -11.52 17.48 -10.34
C ILE A 150 -12.96 17.37 -10.89
N GLU A 151 -13.98 17.43 -10.04
CA GLU A 151 -15.39 17.40 -10.43
C GLU A 151 -15.74 18.52 -11.44
N ASN A 152 -15.15 19.69 -11.23
CA ASN A 152 -15.22 20.80 -12.16
C ASN A 152 -13.92 20.88 -12.97
N LEU A 153 -14.04 20.91 -14.30
CA LEU A 153 -12.91 21.00 -15.22
C LEU A 153 -12.36 22.42 -15.44
N GLU A 154 -12.85 23.42 -14.69
CA GLU A 154 -12.28 24.77 -14.69
C GLU A 154 -10.87 24.75 -14.10
N GLY A 155 -9.99 25.60 -14.61
CA GLY A 155 -8.58 25.64 -14.18
C GLY A 155 -7.77 24.43 -14.65
N ALA A 156 -8.19 23.73 -15.70
CA ALA A 156 -7.37 22.72 -16.35
C ALA A 156 -6.08 23.35 -16.91
N MET A 157 -4.96 22.67 -16.69
CA MET A 157 -3.62 23.14 -17.09
C MET A 157 -3.53 23.43 -18.58
N SER A 158 -3.04 24.61 -18.94
CA SER A 158 -2.78 25.01 -20.32
C SER A 158 -1.48 24.39 -20.85
N ASP A 159 -1.32 24.39 -22.18
CA ASP A 159 -0.08 23.95 -22.83
C ASP A 159 1.15 24.74 -22.39
N LYS A 160 0.99 26.03 -22.11
CA LYS A 160 2.08 26.89 -21.65
C LYS A 160 2.53 26.50 -20.25
N GLU A 161 1.59 26.26 -19.34
CA GLU A 161 1.88 25.82 -17.97
C GLU A 161 2.54 24.45 -17.99
N TYR A 162 1.99 23.51 -18.72
CA TYR A 162 2.53 22.14 -18.84
C TYR A 162 3.98 22.14 -19.36
N LYS A 163 4.27 22.94 -20.41
CA LYS A 163 5.62 23.06 -20.95
C LYS A 163 6.59 23.79 -20.03
N GLY A 164 6.08 24.57 -19.08
CA GLY A 164 6.87 25.29 -18.08
C GLY A 164 7.24 24.47 -16.85
N LEU A 165 6.68 23.27 -16.68
CA LEU A 165 7.00 22.41 -15.56
C LEU A 165 8.42 21.86 -15.67
N GLU A 166 9.13 21.87 -14.54
CA GLU A 166 10.47 21.29 -14.43
C GLU A 166 10.40 19.76 -14.55
N ARG A 167 11.30 19.17 -15.33
CA ARG A 167 11.41 17.73 -15.54
C ARG A 167 12.78 17.24 -15.08
N ARG A 168 12.81 16.09 -14.43
CA ARG A 168 14.04 15.38 -14.08
C ARG A 168 14.18 14.11 -14.90
N GLU A 169 15.40 13.78 -15.27
CA GLU A 169 15.69 12.49 -15.89
C GLU A 169 15.26 11.38 -14.92
N SER A 170 14.41 10.49 -15.37
CA SER A 170 13.84 9.43 -14.57
C SER A 170 13.81 8.10 -15.31
N ASN A 171 13.88 7.01 -14.57
CA ASN A 171 13.72 5.65 -15.07
C ASN A 171 12.58 4.96 -14.35
N ILE A 172 11.75 4.24 -15.08
CA ILE A 172 10.65 3.46 -14.53
C ILE A 172 11.05 1.98 -14.53
N THR A 173 10.80 1.31 -13.42
CA THR A 173 11.02 -0.13 -13.31
C THR A 173 9.88 -0.79 -12.54
N LEU A 174 9.55 -2.03 -12.93
CA LEU A 174 8.67 -2.88 -12.14
C LEU A 174 9.52 -3.70 -11.18
N MET A 175 9.11 -3.73 -9.92
CA MET A 175 9.80 -4.51 -8.90
C MET A 175 8.80 -5.24 -8.01
N PRO A 176 9.08 -6.50 -7.63
CA PRO A 176 8.31 -7.13 -6.58
C PRO A 176 8.59 -6.41 -5.26
N TYR A 177 7.56 -6.20 -4.44
CA TYR A 177 7.73 -5.68 -3.10
C TYR A 177 6.89 -6.47 -2.10
N SER A 178 7.33 -6.47 -0.86
CA SER A 178 6.62 -7.16 0.22
C SER A 178 5.56 -6.25 0.84
N TYR A 179 4.58 -6.86 1.50
CA TYR A 179 3.61 -6.12 2.31
C TYR A 179 4.29 -5.32 3.44
N TYR A 180 5.45 -5.78 3.92
CA TYR A 180 6.26 -5.00 4.84
C TYR A 180 6.68 -3.64 4.23
N ARG A 181 7.11 -3.61 2.96
CA ARG A 181 7.42 -2.36 2.25
C ARG A 181 6.20 -1.50 1.95
N LEU A 182 5.03 -2.12 1.79
CA LEU A 182 3.77 -1.42 1.60
C LEU A 182 3.28 -0.79 2.91
N SER A 183 3.75 -1.29 4.06
CA SER A 183 3.30 -0.81 5.36
C SER A 183 3.89 0.56 5.71
N LYS A 184 3.14 1.38 6.45
CA LYS A 184 3.58 2.69 6.99
C LYS A 184 4.90 2.60 7.77
N ARG A 185 5.27 1.42 8.27
CA ARG A 185 6.46 1.21 9.11
C ARG A 185 7.78 1.40 8.37
N THR A 186 7.79 1.42 7.05
CA THR A 186 9.02 1.53 6.26
C THR A 186 9.31 2.93 5.76
N GLY A 187 8.44 3.92 6.06
CA GLY A 187 8.58 5.29 5.56
C GLY A 187 8.42 5.43 4.04
N TYR A 188 8.11 4.36 3.32
CA TYR A 188 7.82 4.39 1.90
C TYR A 188 6.31 4.52 1.67
N GLY A 189 5.82 5.65 2.00
CA GLY A 189 4.63 6.40 1.73
C GLY A 189 3.39 5.87 1.01
N ALA A 190 3.16 4.59 0.86
CA ALA A 190 1.84 4.11 0.41
C ALA A 190 0.83 3.93 1.55
N GLY A 191 1.28 4.21 2.77
CA GLY A 191 0.43 4.51 3.91
C GLY A 191 -0.58 3.45 4.35
N ASN A 192 -0.40 2.16 4.05
CA ASN A 192 -1.30 1.13 4.55
C ASN A 192 -0.79 0.55 5.89
N ALA A 193 -1.57 0.68 6.96
CA ALA A 193 -1.20 0.18 8.28
C ALA A 193 -1.25 -1.35 8.37
N ALA A 194 -2.14 -1.99 7.61
CA ALA A 194 -2.47 -3.41 7.74
C ALA A 194 -2.72 -4.10 6.38
N PRO A 195 -1.72 -4.19 5.49
CA PRO A 195 -1.92 -4.70 4.13
C PRO A 195 -2.51 -6.12 4.08
N ALA A 196 -2.11 -7.02 4.98
CA ALA A 196 -2.66 -8.37 5.00
C ALA A 196 -4.12 -8.40 5.47
N TYR A 197 -4.51 -7.51 6.37
CA TYR A 197 -5.89 -7.39 6.80
C TYR A 197 -6.79 -6.91 5.65
N TYR A 198 -6.39 -5.87 4.92
CA TYR A 198 -7.16 -5.39 3.77
C TYR A 198 -7.23 -6.42 2.63
N GLU A 199 -6.20 -7.24 2.47
CA GLU A 199 -6.29 -8.39 1.56
C GLU A 199 -7.37 -9.39 2.00
N LEU A 200 -7.50 -9.67 3.30
CA LEU A 200 -8.54 -10.55 3.82
C LEU A 200 -9.94 -9.96 3.60
N LEU A 201 -10.13 -8.64 3.79
CA LEU A 201 -11.37 -7.96 3.45
C LEU A 201 -11.71 -8.12 1.97
N TRP A 202 -10.75 -7.87 1.10
CA TRP A 202 -10.92 -8.04 -0.35
C TRP A 202 -11.29 -9.47 -0.73
N GLN A 203 -10.62 -10.46 -0.15
CA GLN A 203 -10.95 -11.87 -0.38
C GLN A 203 -12.35 -12.22 0.13
N GLY A 204 -12.76 -11.67 1.26
CA GLY A 204 -14.11 -11.81 1.77
C GLY A 204 -15.15 -11.26 0.80
N PHE A 205 -14.89 -10.07 0.27
CA PHE A 205 -15.75 -9.43 -0.73
C PHE A 205 -15.88 -10.28 -2.01
N LEU A 206 -14.76 -10.78 -2.56
CA LEU A 206 -14.76 -11.62 -3.76
C LEU A 206 -15.50 -12.94 -3.56
N ASN A 207 -15.53 -13.49 -2.35
CA ASN A 207 -16.20 -14.74 -2.02
C ASN A 207 -17.63 -14.55 -1.48
N GLU A 208 -18.15 -13.32 -1.48
CA GLU A 208 -19.44 -12.96 -0.89
C GLU A 208 -19.59 -13.43 0.57
N ASP A 209 -18.49 -13.45 1.31
CA ASP A 209 -18.40 -13.88 2.71
C ASP A 209 -17.91 -12.75 3.61
N ILE A 210 -18.85 -11.94 4.08
CA ILE A 210 -18.58 -10.78 4.93
C ILE A 210 -17.87 -11.12 6.25
N THR A 211 -17.92 -12.40 6.67
CA THR A 211 -17.29 -12.89 7.91
C THR A 211 -15.91 -13.50 7.69
N TYR A 212 -15.44 -13.54 6.44
CA TYR A 212 -14.19 -14.19 6.07
C TYR A 212 -12.99 -13.57 6.78
N HIS A 213 -12.87 -12.23 6.73
CA HIS A 213 -11.73 -11.50 7.28
C HIS A 213 -11.60 -11.72 8.80
N GLU A 214 -12.69 -11.61 9.56
CA GLU A 214 -12.66 -11.77 11.02
C GLU A 214 -12.19 -13.16 11.43
N ARG A 215 -12.72 -14.23 10.77
CA ARG A 215 -12.34 -15.61 11.06
C ARG A 215 -10.88 -15.87 10.71
N LYS A 216 -10.44 -15.40 9.54
CA LYS A 216 -9.06 -15.59 9.08
C LYS A 216 -8.06 -14.82 9.91
N TYR A 217 -8.37 -13.55 10.21
CA TYR A 217 -7.51 -12.71 11.03
C TYR A 217 -7.29 -13.34 12.41
N LEU A 218 -8.37 -13.62 13.14
CA LEU A 218 -8.29 -14.16 14.49
C LEU A 218 -7.64 -15.56 14.55
N SER A 219 -7.91 -16.41 13.54
CA SER A 219 -7.27 -17.72 13.48
C SER A 219 -5.77 -17.63 13.15
N THR A 220 -5.37 -16.69 12.30
CA THR A 220 -3.96 -16.44 11.96
C THR A 220 -3.20 -15.89 13.16
N LEU A 221 -3.79 -14.92 13.85
CA LEU A 221 -3.24 -14.35 15.08
C LEU A 221 -3.07 -15.42 16.17
N ALA A 222 -4.09 -16.23 16.40
CA ALA A 222 -4.05 -17.32 17.38
C ALA A 222 -2.99 -18.39 17.01
N LYS A 223 -2.83 -18.68 15.73
CA LYS A 223 -1.79 -19.57 15.24
C LYS A 223 -0.40 -19.00 15.55
N TYR A 224 -0.17 -17.73 15.21
CA TYR A 224 1.08 -17.05 15.51
C TYR A 224 1.43 -17.11 17.00
N MET A 225 0.46 -16.78 17.86
CA MET A 225 0.65 -16.81 19.31
C MET A 225 1.08 -18.21 19.80
N ARG A 226 0.41 -19.28 19.34
CA ARG A 226 0.77 -20.65 19.70
C ARG A 226 2.17 -21.05 19.23
N GLU A 227 2.56 -20.64 18.03
CA GLU A 227 3.89 -20.92 17.47
C GLU A 227 5.01 -20.18 18.23
N HIS A 228 4.67 -19.11 18.95
CA HIS A 228 5.61 -18.32 19.75
C HIS A 228 5.45 -18.53 21.27
N GLY A 229 4.89 -19.65 21.67
CA GLY A 229 4.82 -20.05 23.08
C GLY A 229 3.59 -19.54 23.85
N GLY A 230 2.69 -18.81 23.19
CA GLY A 230 1.43 -18.39 23.78
C GLY A 230 0.43 -19.54 23.89
N ILE A 231 -0.37 -19.54 24.95
CA ILE A 231 -1.44 -20.54 25.15
C ILE A 231 -2.77 -19.90 24.77
N VAL A 232 -3.20 -20.13 23.52
CA VAL A 232 -4.47 -19.63 23.01
C VAL A 232 -5.35 -20.80 22.60
N SER A 233 -6.46 -20.99 23.27
CA SER A 233 -7.43 -22.06 23.00
C SER A 233 -8.39 -21.68 21.85
N SER A 234 -9.03 -22.67 21.25
CA SER A 234 -10.08 -22.41 20.26
C SER A 234 -11.28 -21.69 20.86
N ALA A 235 -11.58 -21.94 22.13
CA ALA A 235 -12.64 -21.22 22.84
C ALA A 235 -12.37 -19.71 22.93
N GLN A 236 -11.13 -19.33 23.23
CA GLN A 236 -10.74 -17.90 23.25
C GLN A 236 -10.87 -17.24 21.87
N VAL A 237 -10.57 -17.95 20.78
CA VAL A 237 -10.78 -17.44 19.42
C VAL A 237 -12.27 -17.23 19.12
N ILE A 238 -13.13 -18.17 19.52
CA ILE A 238 -14.58 -18.06 19.37
C ILE A 238 -15.11 -16.85 20.17
N GLU A 239 -14.69 -16.71 21.43
CA GLU A 239 -15.09 -15.58 22.27
C GLU A 239 -14.57 -14.24 21.72
N ALA A 240 -13.34 -14.18 21.17
CA ALA A 240 -12.83 -13.00 20.52
C ALA A 240 -13.67 -12.64 19.27
N THR A 241 -14.07 -13.63 18.47
CA THR A 241 -14.96 -13.39 17.32
C THR A 241 -16.31 -12.82 17.76
N ARG A 242 -16.91 -13.39 18.82
CA ARG A 242 -18.16 -12.91 19.36
C ARG A 242 -18.05 -11.49 19.89
N LEU A 243 -17.03 -11.22 20.70
CA LEU A 243 -16.80 -9.91 21.29
C LEU A 243 -16.52 -8.85 20.20
N ALA A 244 -15.75 -9.18 19.16
CA ALA A 244 -15.49 -8.25 18.06
C ALA A 244 -16.79 -7.82 17.36
N ARG A 245 -17.71 -8.75 17.10
CA ARG A 245 -19.03 -8.45 16.53
C ARG A 245 -19.89 -7.59 17.44
N GLU A 246 -19.87 -7.85 18.75
CA GLU A 246 -20.57 -7.02 19.73
C GLU A 246 -19.99 -5.59 19.78
N LEU A 247 -18.66 -5.44 19.74
CA LEU A 247 -18.00 -4.14 19.68
C LEU A 247 -18.38 -3.38 18.41
N ALA A 248 -18.39 -4.06 17.26
CA ALA A 248 -18.83 -3.46 16.00
C ALA A 248 -20.25 -2.86 16.12
N VAL A 249 -21.20 -3.63 16.64
CA VAL A 249 -22.59 -3.16 16.83
C VAL A 249 -22.66 -1.97 17.80
N ILE A 250 -21.95 -2.03 18.94
CA ILE A 250 -21.92 -0.93 19.92
C ILE A 250 -21.34 0.35 19.31
N ARG A 251 -20.35 0.20 18.41
CA ARG A 251 -19.71 1.31 17.71
C ARG A 251 -20.44 1.75 16.42
N GLY A 252 -21.63 1.18 16.16
CA GLY A 252 -22.49 1.56 15.04
C GLY A 252 -22.14 0.93 13.68
N GLY A 253 -21.27 -0.10 13.66
CA GLY A 253 -20.93 -0.87 12.48
C GLY A 253 -21.76 -2.14 12.30
N SER A 254 -21.69 -2.75 11.13
CA SER A 254 -22.35 -4.04 10.80
C SER A 254 -21.41 -5.23 10.91
N VAL A 255 -20.12 -5.03 10.65
CA VAL A 255 -19.06 -6.02 10.76
C VAL A 255 -17.88 -5.46 11.55
N PRO A 256 -17.07 -6.33 12.20
CA PRO A 256 -15.91 -5.89 12.95
C PRO A 256 -14.85 -5.22 12.06
N THR A 257 -14.37 -4.06 12.50
CA THR A 257 -13.18 -3.43 11.95
C THR A 257 -11.90 -4.05 12.52
N LEU A 258 -10.74 -3.68 11.97
CA LEU A 258 -9.45 -4.10 12.51
C LEU A 258 -9.31 -3.74 14.00
N GLU A 259 -9.80 -2.55 14.41
CA GLU A 259 -9.77 -2.12 15.81
C GLU A 259 -10.62 -3.03 16.69
N ASP A 260 -11.84 -3.36 16.26
CA ASP A 260 -12.72 -4.27 17.01
C ASP A 260 -12.09 -5.66 17.19
N LEU A 261 -11.42 -6.16 16.15
CA LEU A 261 -10.71 -7.45 16.20
C LEU A 261 -9.52 -7.41 17.16
N LYS A 262 -8.76 -6.30 17.19
CA LYS A 262 -7.64 -6.11 18.12
C LYS A 262 -8.11 -6.02 19.56
N ASP A 263 -9.09 -5.20 19.84
CA ASP A 263 -9.64 -5.03 21.19
C ASP A 263 -10.19 -6.36 21.74
N ALA A 264 -10.94 -7.09 20.93
CA ALA A 264 -11.44 -8.40 21.29
C ALA A 264 -10.29 -9.42 21.52
N SER A 265 -9.25 -9.36 20.69
CA SER A 265 -8.08 -10.23 20.84
C SER A 265 -7.30 -9.94 22.12
N ILE A 266 -7.07 -8.68 22.44
CA ILE A 266 -6.42 -8.25 23.69
C ILE A 266 -7.18 -8.81 24.89
N THR A 267 -8.50 -8.67 24.86
CA THR A 267 -9.36 -9.12 25.96
C THR A 267 -9.38 -10.64 26.10
N CYS A 268 -9.63 -11.36 25.01
CA CYS A 268 -9.91 -12.80 25.07
C CYS A 268 -8.65 -13.67 24.97
N MET A 269 -7.62 -13.22 24.26
CA MET A 269 -6.40 -14.01 23.99
C MET A 269 -5.16 -13.43 24.68
N GLY A 270 -5.09 -12.12 24.90
CA GLY A 270 -3.95 -11.44 25.50
C GLY A 270 -4.09 -11.15 27.00
N GLY A 271 -5.12 -11.67 27.67
CA GLY A 271 -5.34 -11.41 29.09
C GLY A 271 -5.48 -9.93 29.46
N GLY A 272 -5.93 -9.09 28.54
CA GLY A 272 -6.07 -7.64 28.71
C GLY A 272 -4.76 -6.86 28.44
N SER A 273 -3.69 -7.51 28.00
CA SER A 273 -2.39 -6.88 27.74
C SER A 273 -2.13 -6.70 26.26
N PHE A 274 -2.00 -5.45 25.80
CA PHE A 274 -1.55 -5.15 24.43
C PHE A 274 -0.13 -5.69 24.17
N GLY A 275 0.77 -5.59 25.16
CA GLY A 275 2.17 -6.02 25.04
C GLY A 275 2.30 -7.50 24.66
N GLU A 276 1.45 -8.36 25.21
CA GLU A 276 1.39 -9.79 24.89
C GLU A 276 0.98 -10.06 23.44
N MET A 277 0.21 -9.15 22.84
CA MET A 277 -0.35 -9.30 21.50
C MET A 277 0.43 -8.52 20.43
N ALA A 278 1.28 -7.57 20.82
CA ALA A 278 1.89 -6.58 19.92
C ALA A 278 2.64 -7.20 18.73
N MET A 279 3.44 -8.24 18.98
CA MET A 279 4.18 -8.93 17.91
C MET A 279 3.24 -9.72 17.00
N GLY A 280 2.20 -10.34 17.58
CA GLY A 280 1.18 -11.04 16.82
C GLY A 280 0.42 -10.10 15.89
N PHE A 281 0.04 -8.92 16.37
CA PHE A 281 -0.59 -7.90 15.55
C PHE A 281 0.34 -7.43 14.42
N ALA A 282 1.59 -7.09 14.75
CA ALA A 282 2.55 -6.65 13.76
C ALA A 282 2.71 -7.64 12.59
N GLU A 283 2.71 -8.93 12.90
CA GLU A 283 2.85 -10.00 11.91
C GLU A 283 1.56 -10.26 11.14
N THR A 284 0.40 -10.19 11.82
CA THR A 284 -0.90 -10.49 11.21
C THR A 284 -1.43 -9.33 10.38
N ASP A 285 -1.21 -8.10 10.83
CA ASP A 285 -1.64 -6.90 10.11
C ASP A 285 -0.87 -6.73 8.78
N ILE A 286 0.44 -6.92 8.83
CA ILE A 286 1.30 -6.67 7.68
C ILE A 286 1.40 -7.91 6.80
N GLY A 287 1.59 -9.10 7.40
CA GLY A 287 1.78 -10.35 6.68
C GLY A 287 3.16 -10.45 6.01
N LYS A 288 3.37 -11.59 5.33
CA LYS A 288 4.65 -11.94 4.68
C LYS A 288 4.56 -12.02 3.15
N LYS A 289 3.44 -11.63 2.58
CA LYS A 289 3.25 -11.71 1.12
C LYS A 289 4.25 -10.83 0.40
N ILE A 290 4.79 -11.37 -0.68
CA ILE A 290 5.65 -10.65 -1.62
C ILE A 290 4.97 -10.70 -2.97
N GLY A 291 4.94 -9.56 -3.65
CA GLY A 291 4.41 -9.44 -4.98
C GLY A 291 5.26 -10.18 -6.00
N SER A 292 4.71 -10.37 -7.18
CA SER A 292 5.41 -10.93 -8.33
C SER A 292 5.37 -9.94 -9.49
N VAL A 293 6.37 -10.00 -10.35
CA VAL A 293 6.37 -9.28 -11.62
C VAL A 293 6.39 -10.28 -12.77
N PRO A 294 5.78 -9.95 -13.92
CA PRO A 294 5.86 -10.77 -15.11
C PRO A 294 7.31 -11.02 -15.50
N GLN A 295 7.59 -12.21 -16.07
CA GLN A 295 8.95 -12.57 -16.47
C GLN A 295 9.53 -11.63 -17.53
N ASP A 296 8.65 -11.03 -18.34
CA ASP A 296 8.99 -10.10 -19.43
C ASP A 296 9.08 -8.64 -18.95
N ALA A 297 8.91 -8.39 -17.65
CA ALA A 297 8.99 -7.04 -17.10
C ALA A 297 10.39 -6.46 -17.28
N MET A 298 10.46 -5.16 -17.58
CA MET A 298 11.71 -4.43 -17.67
C MET A 298 12.50 -4.56 -16.36
N GLN A 299 13.62 -5.24 -16.42
CA GLN A 299 14.55 -5.36 -15.30
C GLN A 299 15.53 -4.18 -15.35
N THR A 300 15.91 -3.68 -14.17
CA THR A 300 17.03 -2.73 -14.10
C THR A 300 18.32 -3.42 -14.57
N SER A 301 19.30 -2.65 -15.05
CA SER A 301 20.61 -3.19 -15.41
C SER A 301 21.23 -4.00 -14.27
N ILE A 302 21.08 -3.54 -13.03
CA ILE A 302 21.55 -4.23 -11.81
C ILE A 302 20.83 -5.56 -11.61
N GLN A 303 19.51 -5.61 -11.79
CA GLN A 303 18.73 -6.86 -11.67
C GLN A 303 19.09 -7.86 -12.77
N SER A 304 19.30 -7.36 -13.99
CA SER A 304 19.74 -8.18 -15.13
C SER A 304 21.13 -8.74 -14.88
N ASP A 305 22.08 -7.91 -14.44
CA ASP A 305 23.43 -8.31 -14.09
C ASP A 305 23.46 -9.33 -12.95
N PHE A 306 22.70 -9.09 -11.89
CA PHE A 306 22.57 -10.00 -10.76
C PHE A 306 22.00 -11.35 -11.20
N THR A 307 20.93 -11.35 -11.99
CA THR A 307 20.30 -12.57 -12.50
C THR A 307 21.27 -13.33 -13.43
N SER A 308 21.99 -12.62 -14.29
CA SER A 308 23.01 -13.19 -15.18
C SER A 308 24.17 -13.82 -14.40
N LYS A 309 24.64 -13.15 -13.34
CA LYS A 309 25.66 -13.69 -12.41
C LYS A 309 25.17 -14.93 -11.68
N LEU A 310 23.95 -14.94 -11.15
CA LEU A 310 23.37 -16.13 -10.51
C LEU A 310 23.29 -17.32 -11.47
N LYS A 311 22.89 -17.07 -12.72
CA LYS A 311 22.82 -18.10 -13.76
C LYS A 311 24.21 -18.63 -14.13
N GLN A 312 25.17 -17.75 -14.32
CA GLN A 312 26.56 -18.09 -14.62
C GLN A 312 27.19 -18.94 -13.50
N LEU A 313 26.88 -18.62 -12.24
CA LEU A 313 27.39 -19.31 -11.07
C LEU A 313 26.55 -20.55 -10.69
N LYS A 314 25.44 -20.82 -11.38
CA LYS A 314 24.48 -21.89 -11.07
C LYS A 314 23.91 -21.78 -9.64
N LEU A 315 23.69 -20.55 -9.20
CA LEU A 315 23.16 -20.22 -7.87
C LEU A 315 21.67 -19.86 -7.90
N GLU A 316 20.99 -20.02 -9.03
CA GLU A 316 19.56 -19.69 -9.20
C GLU A 316 18.66 -20.36 -8.15
N LYS A 317 19.00 -21.57 -7.74
CA LYS A 317 18.29 -22.34 -6.72
C LYS A 317 18.34 -21.70 -5.31
N TYR A 318 19.22 -20.76 -5.06
CA TYR A 318 19.33 -20.04 -3.80
C TYR A 318 18.59 -18.68 -3.82
N LYS A 319 17.99 -18.32 -4.96
CA LYS A 319 17.10 -17.16 -5.08
C LYS A 319 15.72 -17.51 -4.53
N GLU A 320 15.66 -18.06 -3.34
CA GLU A 320 14.42 -18.43 -2.67
C GLU A 320 14.20 -17.57 -1.43
N LEU A 321 12.91 -17.38 -1.08
CA LEU A 321 12.51 -16.59 0.09
C LEU A 321 12.78 -17.30 1.42
N VAL A 322 13.07 -18.59 1.37
CA VAL A 322 13.36 -19.42 2.53
C VAL A 322 14.87 -19.56 2.67
N ALA A 323 15.40 -19.25 3.85
CA ALA A 323 16.81 -19.46 4.14
C ALA A 323 17.17 -20.94 3.98
N THR A 324 17.95 -21.25 2.95
CA THR A 324 18.46 -22.59 2.69
C THR A 324 19.89 -22.66 3.19
N PRO A 325 20.23 -23.61 4.06
CA PRO A 325 21.63 -23.75 4.52
C PRO A 325 22.54 -24.07 3.36
N LEU A 326 23.56 -23.25 3.16
CA LEU A 326 24.60 -23.41 2.16
C LEU A 326 25.89 -23.78 2.85
N GLN A 327 26.44 -24.95 2.51
CA GLN A 327 27.74 -25.35 2.98
C GLN A 327 28.78 -25.02 1.92
N LEU A 328 29.65 -24.06 2.21
CA LEU A 328 30.74 -23.63 1.36
C LEU A 328 32.05 -24.23 1.85
N ASP A 329 32.83 -24.83 0.96
CA ASP A 329 34.20 -25.23 1.26
C ASP A 329 35.17 -24.10 0.86
N LEU A 330 35.59 -23.34 1.86
CA LEU A 330 36.49 -22.19 1.68
C LEU A 330 37.98 -22.56 1.66
N ARG A 331 38.32 -23.86 1.64
CA ARG A 331 39.73 -24.29 1.52
C ARG A 331 40.26 -23.93 0.14
N GLU A 332 41.49 -23.44 0.10
CA GLU A 332 42.17 -23.02 -1.12
C GLU A 332 42.38 -24.21 -2.08
N ASN A 333 41.44 -24.39 -2.99
CA ASN A 333 41.56 -25.31 -4.08
C ASN A 333 41.49 -24.50 -5.40
N LEU A 334 42.58 -24.32 -6.06
CA LEU A 334 42.77 -23.45 -7.22
C LEU A 334 41.77 -23.67 -8.38
N ARG A 335 41.01 -24.77 -8.38
CA ARG A 335 39.98 -25.08 -9.40
C ARG A 335 38.55 -24.72 -8.99
N VAL A 336 38.30 -24.42 -7.71
CA VAL A 336 36.94 -24.13 -7.17
C VAL A 336 36.74 -22.64 -6.85
N LYS A 337 37.84 -21.89 -6.87
CA LYS A 337 37.93 -20.46 -6.46
C LYS A 337 36.90 -19.51 -7.11
N SER A 338 36.28 -19.88 -8.22
CA SER A 338 35.40 -18.96 -8.94
C SER A 338 33.93 -18.91 -8.44
N LYS A 339 33.42 -20.00 -7.81
CA LYS A 339 31.99 -20.04 -7.41
C LYS A 339 31.78 -19.55 -5.99
N GLU A 340 32.63 -19.97 -5.07
CA GLU A 340 32.50 -19.65 -3.65
C GLU A 340 33.02 -18.23 -3.35
N SER A 341 34.08 -17.78 -4.02
CA SER A 341 34.55 -16.39 -3.95
C SER A 341 33.51 -15.43 -4.53
N ALA A 342 32.90 -15.75 -5.64
CA ALA A 342 31.87 -14.92 -6.25
C ALA A 342 30.56 -14.88 -5.44
N PHE A 343 30.26 -15.90 -4.64
CA PHE A 343 29.13 -15.87 -3.71
C PHE A 343 29.36 -14.90 -2.54
N LEU A 344 30.61 -14.82 -2.06
CA LEU A 344 30.98 -13.85 -1.01
C LEU A 344 30.97 -12.40 -1.52
N ASP A 345 31.23 -12.20 -2.82
CA ASP A 345 31.19 -10.89 -3.49
C ASP A 345 29.75 -10.41 -3.81
N LEU A 346 28.75 -11.27 -3.63
CA LEU A 346 27.33 -10.95 -3.87
C LEU A 346 26.57 -10.54 -2.60
N ASN A 347 27.17 -10.66 -1.43
CA ASN A 347 26.66 -10.21 -0.15
C ASN A 347 27.33 -8.90 0.27
#